data_b0bf5bc6f5f2b0bf6de17f0ff60afe45
#
_entry.id   b0bf5bc6f5f2b0bf6de17f0ff60afe45
#
_cell.length_a   1.000
_cell.length_b   1.000
_cell.length_c   1.000
_cell.angle_alpha   90.00
_cell.angle_beta   90.00
_cell.angle_gamma   90.00
#
_symmetry.space_group_name_H-M   'P 1'
#
loop_
_entity.id
_entity.type
_entity.pdbx_description
1 polymer ?
#
loop_
_entity_poly.entity_id
_entity_poly.type
_entity_poly.pdbx_seq_one_letter_code
_entity_poly.pdbx_strand_id
1 'polypeptide(L)'
;QTVVMDKTGTLTEGKFHVTRQKAVEITPEEQLELAALAESASNHPIAQSLKEAYGKAIDTERVEDVQEIAGHGVSARVDGKQVLAGNAAYLEDAGLQPETPTEIGTAVHLAVNGVYAGYILIADTIKPDAAQAVQAFRQAGVSTVAMLTGDSESAAEAVGDTLQLDEVHAKCLPADKVQFMQAYRAKLAKGRTLVFV
;
A
#
# COMPACT_ATOMS: atom_id res chain seq x y z
N GLN A 1 -5.30 15.60 -27.13
CA GLN A 1 -6.16 14.67 -26.38
C GLN A 1 -5.57 14.47 -24.99
N THR A 2 -6.43 14.32 -23.98
CA THR A 2 -6.02 14.12 -22.59
C THR A 2 -6.69 12.87 -22.06
N VAL A 3 -5.91 12.01 -21.40
CA VAL A 3 -6.40 10.86 -20.62
C VAL A 3 -6.11 11.14 -19.16
N VAL A 4 -7.12 11.03 -18.32
CA VAL A 4 -7.02 11.14 -16.87
C VAL A 4 -7.41 9.81 -16.28
N MET A 5 -6.58 9.26 -15.40
CA MET A 5 -6.78 7.93 -14.84
C MET A 5 -6.86 8.00 -13.31
N ASP A 6 -7.69 7.16 -12.72
CA ASP A 6 -7.60 6.88 -11.29
C ASP A 6 -6.37 6.00 -11.03
N LYS A 7 -5.80 6.07 -9.82
CA LYS A 7 -4.71 5.18 -9.43
C LYS A 7 -5.24 3.79 -9.09
N THR A 8 -6.05 3.71 -8.04
CA THR A 8 -6.44 2.46 -7.40
C THR A 8 -7.42 1.66 -8.26
N GLY A 9 -7.06 0.43 -8.61
CA GLY A 9 -7.86 -0.46 -9.46
C GLY A 9 -7.76 -0.18 -10.96
N THR A 10 -7.23 0.99 -11.36
CA THR A 10 -7.00 1.37 -12.76
C THR A 10 -5.53 1.19 -13.16
N LEU A 11 -4.62 1.98 -12.60
CA LEU A 11 -3.17 1.86 -12.83
C LEU A 11 -2.55 0.80 -11.92
N THR A 12 -3.16 0.54 -10.79
CA THR A 12 -2.76 -0.48 -9.82
C THR A 12 -3.81 -1.60 -9.76
N GLU A 13 -3.45 -2.70 -9.12
CA GLU A 13 -4.34 -3.87 -8.99
C GLU A 13 -5.52 -3.61 -8.04
N GLY A 14 -5.45 -2.58 -7.20
CA GLY A 14 -6.44 -2.28 -6.17
C GLY A 14 -6.41 -3.29 -5.02
N LYS A 15 -5.31 -4.03 -4.90
CA LYS A 15 -5.05 -5.01 -3.86
C LYS A 15 -3.71 -4.73 -3.22
N PHE A 16 -3.67 -4.89 -1.91
CA PHE A 16 -2.44 -4.76 -1.15
C PHE A 16 -1.67 -6.08 -1.15
N HIS A 17 -0.37 -6.01 -1.38
CA HIS A 17 0.53 -7.15 -1.36
C HIS A 17 1.76 -6.84 -0.53
N VAL A 18 2.36 -7.87 0.07
CA VAL A 18 3.69 -7.75 0.66
C VAL A 18 4.70 -7.51 -0.46
N THR A 19 5.32 -6.33 -0.45
CA THR A 19 6.30 -5.92 -1.47
C THR A 19 7.73 -6.06 -1.00
N ARG A 20 7.96 -6.00 0.31
CA ARG A 20 9.28 -6.16 0.92
C ARG A 20 9.17 -6.68 2.34
N GLN A 21 10.18 -7.42 2.75
CA GLN A 21 10.41 -7.81 4.14
C GLN A 21 11.83 -7.43 4.56
N LYS A 22 11.95 -6.91 5.76
CA LYS A 22 13.23 -6.72 6.45
C LYS A 22 13.13 -7.35 7.81
N ALA A 23 13.62 -8.58 7.92
CA ALA A 23 13.67 -9.31 9.17
C ALA A 23 14.94 -8.95 9.95
N VAL A 24 14.82 -8.85 11.29
CA VAL A 24 15.91 -8.56 12.22
C VAL A 24 15.82 -9.59 13.34
N GLU A 25 16.92 -10.26 13.66
CA GLU A 25 17.04 -11.30 14.69
C GLU A 25 16.17 -12.57 14.46
N ILE A 26 15.38 -12.62 13.40
CA ILE A 26 14.55 -13.76 12.98
C ILE A 26 14.64 -13.94 11.46
N THR A 27 14.15 -15.07 10.93
CA THR A 27 14.10 -15.25 9.47
C THR A 27 12.93 -14.52 8.85
N PRO A 28 12.97 -14.18 7.55
CA PRO A 28 11.81 -13.58 6.84
C PRO A 28 10.56 -14.47 6.89
N GLU A 29 10.75 -15.80 6.82
CA GLU A 29 9.65 -16.76 6.91
C GLU A 29 9.00 -16.73 8.30
N GLU A 30 9.79 -16.71 9.37
CA GLU A 30 9.30 -16.59 10.73
C GLU A 30 8.63 -15.24 10.97
N GLN A 31 9.20 -14.16 10.44
CA GLN A 31 8.62 -12.82 10.53
C GLN A 31 7.21 -12.78 9.93
N LEU A 32 7.04 -13.32 8.73
CA LEU A 32 5.76 -13.35 8.04
C LEU A 32 4.75 -14.27 8.72
N GLU A 33 5.20 -15.43 9.21
CA GLU A 33 4.36 -16.35 9.96
C GLU A 33 3.81 -15.70 11.24
N LEU A 34 4.67 -15.10 12.05
CA LEU A 34 4.27 -14.44 13.29
C LEU A 34 3.32 -13.27 13.03
N ALA A 35 3.58 -12.47 11.98
CA ALA A 35 2.70 -11.37 11.59
C ALA A 35 1.31 -11.88 11.17
N ALA A 36 1.25 -12.91 10.31
CA ALA A 36 0.00 -13.47 9.81
C ALA A 36 -0.83 -14.13 10.94
N LEU A 37 -0.17 -14.81 11.87
CA LEU A 37 -0.81 -15.43 13.04
C LEU A 37 -1.31 -14.36 14.02
N ALA A 38 -0.52 -13.34 14.34
CA ALA A 38 -0.95 -12.25 15.21
C ALA A 38 -2.18 -11.52 14.67
N GLU A 39 -2.24 -11.33 13.35
CA GLU A 39 -3.35 -10.69 12.64
C GLU A 39 -4.47 -11.68 12.23
N SER A 40 -4.48 -12.89 12.81
CA SER A 40 -5.40 -13.96 12.42
C SER A 40 -6.88 -13.56 12.52
N ALA A 41 -7.26 -12.83 13.54
CA ALA A 41 -8.64 -12.38 13.80
C ALA A 41 -9.02 -11.11 13.01
N SER A 42 -8.07 -10.38 12.46
CA SER A 42 -8.32 -9.12 11.76
C SER A 42 -8.81 -9.33 10.32
N ASN A 43 -9.81 -8.55 9.92
CA ASN A 43 -10.31 -8.47 8.53
C ASN A 43 -9.76 -7.25 7.79
N HIS A 44 -8.82 -6.51 8.37
CA HIS A 44 -8.22 -5.35 7.73
C HIS A 44 -7.47 -5.75 6.45
N PRO A 45 -7.49 -4.95 5.37
CA PRO A 45 -6.79 -5.27 4.11
C PRO A 45 -5.31 -5.60 4.29
N ILE A 46 -4.63 -4.93 5.21
CA ILE A 46 -3.23 -5.20 5.57
C ILE A 46 -3.07 -6.61 6.17
N ALA A 47 -3.94 -6.99 7.10
CA ALA A 47 -3.95 -8.34 7.69
C ALA A 47 -4.21 -9.42 6.64
N GLN A 48 -5.12 -9.16 5.70
CA GLN A 48 -5.39 -10.07 4.58
C GLN A 48 -4.14 -10.25 3.71
N SER A 49 -3.43 -9.17 3.40
CA SER A 49 -2.18 -9.21 2.63
C SER A 49 -1.10 -10.05 3.31
N LEU A 50 -0.98 -9.96 4.64
CA LEU A 50 -0.04 -10.78 5.41
C LEU A 50 -0.42 -12.26 5.36
N LYS A 51 -1.71 -12.58 5.54
CA LYS A 51 -2.23 -13.96 5.48
C LYS A 51 -2.08 -14.57 4.07
N GLU A 52 -2.37 -13.79 3.02
CA GLU A 52 -2.18 -14.21 1.63
C GLU A 52 -0.69 -14.48 1.32
N ALA A 53 0.20 -13.59 1.76
CA ALA A 53 1.64 -13.77 1.56
C ALA A 53 2.19 -14.98 2.33
N TYR A 54 1.70 -15.23 3.53
CA TYR A 54 2.04 -16.43 4.31
C TYR A 54 1.65 -17.71 3.58
N GLY A 55 0.48 -17.72 2.89
CA GLY A 55 0.08 -18.77 1.96
C GLY A 55 -0.21 -20.14 2.58
N LYS A 56 -0.22 -20.24 3.91
CA LYS A 56 -0.55 -21.45 4.65
C LYS A 56 -1.82 -21.25 5.46
N ALA A 57 -2.44 -22.35 5.90
CA ALA A 57 -3.59 -22.27 6.80
C ALA A 57 -3.17 -21.58 8.12
N ILE A 58 -4.02 -20.64 8.55
CA ILE A 58 -3.84 -19.98 9.85
C ILE A 58 -4.32 -20.90 10.95
N ASP A 59 -3.39 -21.39 11.73
CA ASP A 59 -3.70 -22.21 12.90
C ASP A 59 -3.93 -21.31 14.10
N THR A 60 -5.20 -21.04 14.39
CA THR A 60 -5.61 -20.18 15.50
C THR A 60 -5.38 -20.79 16.88
N GLU A 61 -5.14 -22.11 16.98
CA GLU A 61 -4.82 -22.76 18.26
C GLU A 61 -3.42 -22.37 18.78
N ARG A 62 -2.57 -21.85 17.89
CA ARG A 62 -1.24 -21.32 18.21
C ARG A 62 -1.26 -19.88 18.74
N VAL A 63 -2.45 -19.23 18.73
CA VAL A 63 -2.60 -17.79 19.00
C VAL A 63 -3.44 -17.60 20.26
N GLU A 64 -2.91 -16.87 21.21
CA GLU A 64 -3.56 -16.55 22.49
C GLU A 64 -3.45 -15.05 22.75
N ASP A 65 -4.26 -14.53 23.66
CA ASP A 65 -4.19 -13.17 24.20
C ASP A 65 -4.21 -12.06 23.13
N VAL A 66 -5.00 -12.24 22.07
CA VAL A 66 -5.09 -11.25 20.98
C VAL A 66 -5.76 -9.98 21.47
N GLN A 67 -5.09 -8.85 21.33
CA GLN A 67 -5.59 -7.53 21.64
C GLN A 67 -5.35 -6.60 20.45
N GLU A 68 -6.43 -6.13 19.84
CA GLU A 68 -6.36 -5.13 18.78
C GLU A 68 -6.39 -3.73 19.40
N ILE A 69 -5.44 -2.88 19.00
CA ILE A 69 -5.32 -1.50 19.43
C ILE A 69 -5.64 -0.61 18.25
N ALA A 70 -6.83 -0.01 18.27
CA ALA A 70 -7.34 0.78 17.15
C ALA A 70 -6.34 1.85 16.68
N GLY A 71 -6.05 1.85 15.39
CA GLY A 71 -5.12 2.79 14.77
C GLY A 71 -3.63 2.54 15.03
N HIS A 72 -3.27 1.47 15.76
CA HIS A 72 -1.89 1.15 16.14
C HIS A 72 -1.44 -0.22 15.62
N GLY A 73 -2.19 -1.28 15.93
CA GLY A 73 -1.84 -2.64 15.57
C GLY A 73 -2.43 -3.69 16.49
N VAL A 74 -1.76 -4.82 16.58
CA VAL A 74 -2.19 -5.97 17.38
C VAL A 74 -1.07 -6.45 18.28
N SER A 75 -1.44 -6.89 19.48
CA SER A 75 -0.62 -7.69 20.38
C SER A 75 -1.21 -9.09 20.45
N ALA A 76 -0.39 -10.10 20.37
CA ALA A 76 -0.82 -11.50 20.51
C ALA A 76 0.29 -12.34 21.12
N ARG A 77 -0.07 -13.50 21.66
CA ARG A 77 0.89 -14.54 22.02
C ARG A 77 0.81 -15.65 20.98
N VAL A 78 1.91 -15.88 20.28
CA VAL A 78 2.02 -16.91 19.23
C VAL A 78 3.05 -17.95 19.66
N ASP A 79 2.64 -19.19 19.81
CA ASP A 79 3.51 -20.28 20.34
C ASP A 79 4.24 -19.88 21.64
N GLY A 80 3.56 -19.16 22.53
CA GLY A 80 4.12 -18.67 23.78
C GLY A 80 5.02 -17.41 23.64
N LYS A 81 5.33 -16.95 22.43
CA LYS A 81 6.08 -15.71 22.18
C LYS A 81 5.12 -14.52 22.16
N GLN A 82 5.46 -13.45 22.86
CA GLN A 82 4.71 -12.20 22.74
C GLN A 82 5.08 -11.52 21.40
N VAL A 83 4.08 -11.25 20.57
CA VAL A 83 4.22 -10.60 19.27
C VAL A 83 3.48 -9.28 19.29
N LEU A 84 4.17 -8.20 18.92
CA LEU A 84 3.55 -6.93 18.59
C LEU A 84 3.68 -6.75 17.09
N ALA A 85 2.57 -6.42 16.40
CA ALA A 85 2.55 -6.09 14.99
C ALA A 85 1.74 -4.81 14.76
N GLY A 86 2.33 -3.78 14.13
CA GLY A 86 1.62 -2.52 13.93
C GLY A 86 2.47 -1.43 13.33
N ASN A 87 2.00 -0.18 13.44
CA ASN A 87 2.72 0.98 12.94
C ASN A 87 3.92 1.34 13.83
N ALA A 88 4.76 2.27 13.34
CA ALA A 88 5.96 2.67 14.07
C ALA A 88 5.63 3.24 15.47
N ALA A 89 4.60 4.09 15.57
CA ALA A 89 4.20 4.70 16.84
C ALA A 89 3.84 3.65 17.89
N TYR A 90 3.20 2.56 17.50
CA TYR A 90 2.86 1.47 18.43
C TYR A 90 4.10 0.82 19.04
N LEU A 91 5.14 0.60 18.23
CA LEU A 91 6.39 0.03 18.74
C LEU A 91 7.22 1.04 19.53
N GLU A 92 7.17 2.32 19.17
CA GLU A 92 7.79 3.41 19.94
C GLU A 92 7.16 3.53 21.33
N ASP A 93 5.83 3.42 21.44
CA ASP A 93 5.12 3.40 22.73
C ASP A 93 5.52 2.19 23.58
N ALA A 94 5.92 1.08 22.96
CA ALA A 94 6.50 -0.08 23.63
C ALA A 94 8.00 0.08 23.96
N GLY A 95 8.59 1.25 23.72
CA GLY A 95 10.00 1.54 24.01
C GLY A 95 11.00 1.03 22.98
N LEU A 96 10.54 0.67 21.79
CA LEU A 96 11.37 0.18 20.70
C LEU A 96 11.70 1.30 19.70
N GLN A 97 12.68 1.06 18.85
CA GLN A 97 13.08 2.01 17.79
C GLN A 97 12.89 1.35 16.42
N PRO A 98 11.69 1.45 15.82
CA PRO A 98 11.44 0.90 14.51
C PRO A 98 12.21 1.67 13.42
N GLU A 99 12.71 0.94 12.44
CA GLU A 99 13.36 1.52 11.28
C GLU A 99 12.33 2.16 10.35
N THR A 100 12.66 3.30 9.75
CA THR A 100 11.82 3.92 8.71
C THR A 100 12.14 3.29 7.36
N PRO A 101 11.17 2.64 6.69
CA PRO A 101 11.36 2.17 5.32
C PRO A 101 11.64 3.32 4.36
N THR A 102 12.49 3.08 3.37
CA THR A 102 12.78 4.04 2.30
C THR A 102 11.81 3.91 1.13
N GLU A 103 11.19 2.76 0.99
CA GLU A 103 10.23 2.47 -0.06
C GLU A 103 8.82 2.86 0.35
N ILE A 104 7.98 3.11 -0.66
CA ILE A 104 6.60 3.53 -0.48
C ILE A 104 5.71 2.33 -0.15
N GLY A 105 4.89 2.49 0.87
CA GLY A 105 3.95 1.48 1.33
C GLY A 105 3.57 1.68 2.78
N THR A 106 2.73 0.80 3.26
CA THR A 106 2.38 0.69 4.68
C THR A 106 3.32 -0.31 5.34
N ALA A 107 4.11 0.15 6.29
CA ALA A 107 4.98 -0.71 7.08
C ALA A 107 4.21 -1.31 8.27
N VAL A 108 4.23 -2.62 8.36
CA VAL A 108 3.87 -3.36 9.57
C VAL A 108 5.18 -3.74 10.27
N HIS A 109 5.47 -3.07 11.37
CA HIS A 109 6.63 -3.36 12.22
C HIS A 109 6.30 -4.51 13.17
N LEU A 110 7.27 -5.36 13.42
CA LEU A 110 7.15 -6.46 14.37
C LEU A 110 8.12 -6.33 15.53
N ALA A 111 7.65 -6.78 16.69
CA ALA A 111 8.52 -7.10 17.82
C ALA A 111 8.16 -8.47 18.40
N VAL A 112 9.15 -9.21 18.83
CA VAL A 112 9.00 -10.53 19.41
C VAL A 112 9.69 -10.55 20.78
N ASN A 113 8.93 -10.87 21.85
CA ASN A 113 9.42 -10.86 23.21
C ASN A 113 10.14 -9.57 23.62
N GLY A 114 9.62 -8.41 23.16
CA GLY A 114 10.19 -7.10 23.47
C GLY A 114 11.43 -6.72 22.65
N VAL A 115 11.79 -7.50 21.62
CA VAL A 115 12.91 -7.20 20.71
C VAL A 115 12.35 -6.87 19.33
N TYR A 116 12.85 -5.78 18.72
CA TYR A 116 12.45 -5.39 17.38
C TYR A 116 12.84 -6.47 16.34
N ALA A 117 11.88 -6.92 15.57
CA ALA A 117 12.03 -8.01 14.60
C ALA A 117 11.93 -7.56 13.14
N GLY A 118 11.99 -6.25 12.89
CA GLY A 118 11.97 -5.67 11.56
C GLY A 118 10.58 -5.25 11.08
N TYR A 119 10.42 -5.11 9.77
CA TYR A 119 9.15 -4.67 9.18
C TYR A 119 8.78 -5.47 7.93
N ILE A 120 7.50 -5.48 7.62
CA ILE A 120 6.91 -5.98 6.39
C ILE A 120 6.25 -4.79 5.68
N LEU A 121 6.65 -4.51 4.45
CA LEU A 121 6.10 -3.42 3.65
C LEU A 121 4.98 -3.96 2.75
N ILE A 122 3.86 -3.28 2.77
CA ILE A 122 2.64 -3.64 2.05
C ILE A 122 2.21 -2.45 1.19
N ALA A 123 2.02 -2.67 -0.10
CA ALA A 123 1.59 -1.65 -1.03
C ALA A 123 0.64 -2.22 -2.09
N ASP A 124 -0.12 -1.31 -2.69
CA ASP A 124 -0.87 -1.60 -3.91
C ASP A 124 0.08 -1.56 -5.11
N THR A 125 0.11 -2.63 -5.89
CA THR A 125 1.08 -2.81 -6.97
C THR A 125 0.56 -2.27 -8.30
N ILE A 126 1.46 -1.64 -9.07
CA ILE A 126 1.17 -1.18 -10.44
C ILE A 126 0.88 -2.41 -11.30
N LYS A 127 -0.18 -2.36 -12.11
CA LYS A 127 -0.49 -3.44 -13.06
C LYS A 127 0.67 -3.66 -14.04
N PRO A 128 0.98 -4.91 -14.39
CA PRO A 128 2.10 -5.22 -15.29
C PRO A 128 2.00 -4.56 -16.67
N ASP A 129 0.78 -4.29 -17.14
CA ASP A 129 0.48 -3.68 -18.44
C ASP A 129 0.27 -2.15 -18.38
N ALA A 130 0.28 -1.53 -17.20
CA ALA A 130 0.00 -0.10 -17.04
C ALA A 130 1.00 0.78 -17.83
N ALA A 131 2.29 0.48 -17.78
CA ALA A 131 3.30 1.21 -18.54
C ALA A 131 3.08 1.09 -20.06
N GLN A 132 2.73 -0.10 -20.53
CA GLN A 132 2.43 -0.34 -21.94
C GLN A 132 1.16 0.42 -22.38
N ALA A 133 0.13 0.47 -21.54
CA ALA A 133 -1.08 1.23 -21.79
C ALA A 133 -0.80 2.73 -21.92
N VAL A 134 0.01 3.30 -21.02
CA VAL A 134 0.43 4.72 -21.11
C VAL A 134 1.18 5.00 -22.42
N GLN A 135 2.10 4.12 -22.82
CA GLN A 135 2.80 4.25 -24.10
C GLN A 135 1.86 4.15 -25.30
N ALA A 136 0.88 3.25 -25.26
CA ALA A 136 -0.12 3.12 -26.33
C ALA A 136 -0.97 4.40 -26.47
N PHE A 137 -1.35 5.05 -25.37
CA PHE A 137 -2.02 6.36 -25.42
C PHE A 137 -1.16 7.42 -26.13
N ARG A 138 0.15 7.49 -25.81
CA ARG A 138 1.06 8.43 -26.46
C ARG A 138 1.18 8.17 -27.97
N GLN A 139 1.30 6.90 -28.37
CA GLN A 139 1.34 6.50 -29.79
C GLN A 139 0.02 6.84 -30.53
N ALA A 140 -1.11 6.79 -29.82
CA ALA A 140 -2.41 7.19 -30.36
C ALA A 140 -2.62 8.72 -30.41
N GLY A 141 -1.60 9.53 -30.06
CA GLY A 141 -1.64 10.99 -30.13
C GLY A 141 -2.24 11.68 -28.90
N VAL A 142 -2.29 10.99 -27.76
CA VAL A 142 -2.59 11.61 -26.47
C VAL A 142 -1.41 12.48 -26.07
N SER A 143 -1.68 13.76 -25.80
CA SER A 143 -0.66 14.74 -25.43
C SER A 143 -0.44 14.85 -23.92
N THR A 144 -1.43 14.44 -23.13
CA THR A 144 -1.36 14.51 -21.68
C THR A 144 -1.99 13.26 -21.06
N VAL A 145 -1.22 12.56 -20.25
CA VAL A 145 -1.66 11.44 -19.43
C VAL A 145 -1.51 11.86 -17.97
N ALA A 146 -2.62 11.99 -17.27
CA ALA A 146 -2.67 12.47 -15.89
C ALA A 146 -3.24 11.40 -14.95
N MET A 147 -2.85 11.46 -13.67
CA MET A 147 -3.39 10.60 -12.61
C MET A 147 -4.02 11.44 -11.50
N LEU A 148 -5.18 11.01 -11.00
CA LEU A 148 -5.84 11.57 -9.82
C LEU A 148 -5.90 10.46 -8.75
N THR A 149 -5.44 10.75 -7.53
CA THR A 149 -5.48 9.80 -6.41
C THR A 149 -5.72 10.48 -5.08
N GLY A 150 -6.37 9.77 -4.16
CA GLY A 150 -6.50 10.19 -2.75
C GLY A 150 -5.25 9.96 -1.91
N ASP A 151 -4.22 9.29 -2.43
CA ASP A 151 -3.01 8.93 -1.71
C ASP A 151 -2.12 10.14 -1.38
N SER A 152 -1.08 9.89 -0.57
CA SER A 152 -0.06 10.89 -0.29
C SER A 152 0.73 11.31 -1.54
N GLU A 153 1.32 12.50 -1.51
CA GLU A 153 2.14 13.03 -2.62
C GLU A 153 3.26 12.05 -2.99
N SER A 154 4.01 11.56 -2.00
CA SER A 154 5.13 10.65 -2.24
C SER A 154 4.71 9.33 -2.91
N ALA A 155 3.56 8.77 -2.50
CA ALA A 155 3.03 7.55 -3.12
C ALA A 155 2.54 7.79 -4.56
N ALA A 156 1.92 8.94 -4.79
CA ALA A 156 1.42 9.33 -6.11
C ALA A 156 2.58 9.63 -7.08
N GLU A 157 3.56 10.41 -6.65
CA GLU A 157 4.75 10.75 -7.44
C GLU A 157 5.52 9.51 -7.88
N ALA A 158 5.74 8.54 -6.97
CA ALA A 158 6.44 7.31 -7.34
C ALA A 158 5.73 6.50 -8.43
N VAL A 159 4.40 6.46 -8.42
CA VAL A 159 3.63 5.84 -9.51
C VAL A 159 3.76 6.68 -10.79
N GLY A 160 3.65 8.00 -10.67
CA GLY A 160 3.79 8.93 -11.78
C GLY A 160 5.14 8.81 -12.48
N ASP A 161 6.23 8.78 -11.73
CA ASP A 161 7.59 8.64 -12.22
C ASP A 161 7.79 7.26 -12.89
N THR A 162 7.32 6.19 -12.24
CA THR A 162 7.43 4.82 -12.77
C THR A 162 6.71 4.69 -14.11
N LEU A 163 5.53 5.29 -14.25
CA LEU A 163 4.71 5.25 -15.46
C LEU A 163 4.99 6.42 -16.42
N GLN A 164 5.88 7.34 -16.05
CA GLN A 164 6.21 8.54 -16.81
C GLN A 164 4.98 9.37 -17.17
N LEU A 165 4.10 9.61 -16.19
CA LEU A 165 2.90 10.44 -16.37
C LEU A 165 3.27 11.92 -16.51
N ASP A 166 2.44 12.68 -17.21
CA ASP A 166 2.68 14.12 -17.42
C ASP A 166 2.23 14.95 -16.23
N GLU A 167 1.15 14.53 -15.55
CA GLU A 167 0.59 15.22 -14.40
C GLU A 167 0.13 14.21 -13.33
N VAL A 168 0.40 14.54 -12.08
CA VAL A 168 -0.02 13.74 -10.92
C VAL A 168 -0.70 14.66 -9.91
N HIS A 169 -1.91 14.30 -9.49
CA HIS A 169 -2.67 15.02 -8.47
C HIS A 169 -2.97 14.08 -7.32
N ALA A 170 -2.31 14.33 -6.20
CA ALA A 170 -2.44 13.57 -4.95
C ALA A 170 -3.46 14.19 -3.99
N LYS A 171 -3.77 13.47 -2.91
CA LYS A 171 -4.68 13.92 -1.84
C LYS A 171 -6.05 14.39 -2.33
N CYS A 172 -6.50 13.90 -3.50
CA CYS A 172 -7.77 14.27 -4.09
C CYS A 172 -8.94 13.65 -3.32
N LEU A 173 -9.83 14.49 -2.82
CA LEU A 173 -11.16 14.04 -2.39
C LEU A 173 -12.02 13.73 -3.65
N PRO A 174 -13.12 12.97 -3.50
CA PRO A 174 -14.02 12.70 -4.64
C PRO A 174 -14.52 13.97 -5.37
N ALA A 175 -14.77 15.05 -4.61
CA ALA A 175 -15.18 16.34 -5.19
C ALA A 175 -14.05 17.00 -6.00
N ASP A 176 -12.79 16.86 -5.56
CA ASP A 176 -11.63 17.42 -6.26
C ASP A 176 -11.42 16.74 -7.60
N LYS A 177 -11.64 15.42 -7.69
CA LYS A 177 -11.57 14.69 -8.96
C LYS A 177 -12.53 15.26 -10.00
N VAL A 178 -13.74 15.62 -9.59
CA VAL A 178 -14.72 16.26 -10.48
C VAL A 178 -14.24 17.65 -10.94
N GLN A 179 -13.68 18.45 -10.01
CA GLN A 179 -13.16 19.78 -10.35
C GLN A 179 -11.97 19.68 -11.32
N PHE A 180 -11.03 18.76 -11.11
CA PHE A 180 -9.93 18.51 -12.04
C PHE A 180 -10.45 18.14 -13.44
N MET A 181 -11.44 17.25 -13.52
CA MET A 181 -12.03 16.86 -14.78
C MET A 181 -12.69 18.05 -15.50
N GLN A 182 -13.38 18.93 -14.78
CA GLN A 182 -13.96 20.16 -15.33
C GLN A 182 -12.87 21.13 -15.83
N ALA A 183 -11.78 21.28 -15.07
CA ALA A 183 -10.65 22.11 -15.44
C ALA A 183 -9.94 21.59 -16.71
N TYR A 184 -9.71 20.29 -16.81
CA TYR A 184 -9.16 19.68 -18.04
C TYR A 184 -10.09 19.91 -19.22
N ARG A 185 -11.40 19.72 -19.05
CA ARG A 185 -12.39 19.95 -20.10
C ARG A 185 -12.39 21.40 -20.57
N ALA A 186 -12.27 22.36 -19.66
CA ALA A 186 -12.24 23.79 -20.00
C ALA A 186 -10.98 24.19 -20.79
N LYS A 187 -9.85 23.51 -20.59
CA LYS A 187 -8.59 23.76 -21.30
C LYS A 187 -8.51 23.09 -22.66
N LEU A 188 -9.45 22.19 -22.99
CA LEU A 188 -9.43 21.47 -24.27
C LEU A 188 -9.74 22.38 -25.43
N ALA A 189 -8.90 22.36 -26.46
CA ALA A 189 -9.18 23.00 -27.73
C ALA A 189 -10.36 22.32 -28.45
N LYS A 190 -11.05 23.08 -29.31
CA LYS A 190 -12.18 22.55 -30.06
C LYS A 190 -11.78 21.33 -30.91
N GLY A 191 -12.54 20.25 -30.80
CA GLY A 191 -12.25 18.96 -31.46
C GLY A 191 -11.28 18.04 -30.74
N ARG A 192 -10.87 18.37 -29.50
CA ARG A 192 -10.07 17.48 -28.65
C ARG A 192 -10.95 16.69 -27.70
N THR A 193 -10.46 15.53 -27.29
CA THR A 193 -11.19 14.59 -26.41
C THR A 193 -10.50 14.49 -25.05
N LEU A 194 -11.30 14.42 -24.00
CA LEU A 194 -10.93 14.07 -22.64
C LEU A 194 -11.54 12.71 -22.29
N VAL A 195 -10.72 11.81 -21.81
CA VAL A 195 -11.16 10.48 -21.35
C VAL A 195 -10.79 10.35 -19.89
N PHE A 196 -11.71 9.83 -19.08
CA PHE A 196 -11.46 9.41 -17.70
C PHE A 196 -11.59 7.89 -17.60
N VAL A 197 -10.62 7.24 -16.95
CA VAL A 197 -10.56 5.80 -16.77
C VAL A 197 -10.49 5.46 -15.28
#